data_63541c831dd83cd5431ccf4b2e294172
#
_entry.id   63541c831dd83cd5431ccf4b2e294172
#
_cell.length_a   1.000
_cell.length_b   1.000
_cell.length_c   1.000
_cell.angle_alpha   90.00
_cell.angle_beta   90.00
_cell.angle_gamma   90.00
#
_symmetry.space_group_name_H-M   'P 1'
#
loop_
_entity.id
_entity.type
_entity.pdbx_description
1 polymer ?
#
loop_
_entity_poly.entity_id
_entity_poly.type
_entity_poly.pdbx_seq_one_letter_code
_entity_poly.pdbx_strand_id
1 'polypeptide(L)'
;MDILARLANLPGALPGACAQGLIWGIMAIGVYLTYRILDVADLTVDGSFGTGGAVCVMCLLSGMNVWAALFIALLAGLATGLVTGLLHTFMGIPAILAGILTQLALYSINLKIMGKANQSINVDKYDLLISLRWVKELALHNPIIIVILVSAVVIGVLYWFFGTELGCGIRATGSNPAMSRAQGINTSFNVVLGLAVSNGLVALSGALLSQYQGFADVSMGRGAIVIGLAAVIIGEALFSRIFHNFALKLVSVSLGAIIYYIVIQLVLTLGFDANLLKLLSASVVAVFLAVPYWKSKYFAKPAAKKAQKEDAKNA
;
A
#
# COMPACT_ATOMS: atom_id res chain seq x y z
N MET A 1 -9.87 -22.69 -26.72
CA MET A 1 -8.48 -22.25 -26.67
C MET A 1 -7.86 -22.91 -25.44
N ASP A 2 -6.90 -23.80 -25.62
CA ASP A 2 -6.41 -24.71 -24.60
C ASP A 2 -5.75 -23.95 -23.43
N ILE A 3 -6.07 -24.36 -22.20
CA ILE A 3 -5.49 -23.83 -20.95
C ILE A 3 -3.95 -23.91 -21.01
N LEU A 4 -3.41 -24.93 -21.66
CA LEU A 4 -1.96 -25.09 -21.89
C LEU A 4 -1.37 -23.98 -22.74
N ALA A 5 -2.05 -23.52 -23.81
CA ALA A 5 -1.59 -22.42 -24.65
C ALA A 5 -1.63 -21.06 -23.91
N ARG A 6 -2.57 -20.89 -22.99
CA ARG A 6 -2.66 -19.71 -22.13
C ARG A 6 -1.55 -19.69 -21.06
N LEU A 7 -1.25 -20.84 -20.46
CA LEU A 7 -0.14 -20.98 -19.49
C LEU A 7 1.24 -20.76 -20.14
N ALA A 8 1.39 -21.09 -21.42
CA ALA A 8 2.63 -20.79 -22.16
C ALA A 8 2.92 -19.28 -22.29
N ASN A 9 1.91 -18.42 -22.18
CA ASN A 9 2.06 -16.96 -22.20
C ASN A 9 2.36 -16.35 -20.82
N LEU A 10 2.27 -17.15 -19.75
CA LEU A 10 2.53 -16.70 -18.38
C LEU A 10 3.91 -16.07 -18.19
N PRO A 11 5.03 -16.67 -18.70
CA PRO A 11 6.36 -16.08 -18.53
C PRO A 11 6.49 -14.67 -19.12
N GLY A 12 5.75 -14.38 -20.19
CA GLY A 12 5.72 -13.04 -20.82
C GLY A 12 4.93 -11.99 -20.03
N ALA A 13 4.02 -12.41 -19.15
CA ALA A 13 3.18 -11.53 -18.33
C ALA A 13 3.74 -11.32 -16.91
N LEU A 14 4.59 -12.21 -16.42
CA LEU A 14 5.18 -12.15 -15.08
C LEU A 14 5.99 -10.86 -14.81
N PRO A 15 6.83 -10.35 -15.72
CA PRO A 15 7.58 -9.10 -15.46
C PRO A 15 6.65 -7.91 -15.19
N GLY A 16 5.53 -7.81 -15.94
CA GLY A 16 4.51 -6.77 -15.70
C GLY A 16 3.84 -6.91 -14.32
N ALA A 17 3.50 -8.14 -13.93
CA ALA A 17 2.93 -8.41 -12.60
C ALA A 17 3.91 -8.09 -11.48
N CYS A 18 5.21 -8.40 -11.65
CA CYS A 18 6.25 -8.05 -10.68
C CYS A 18 6.43 -6.53 -10.55
N ALA A 19 6.48 -5.80 -11.67
CA ALA A 19 6.58 -4.34 -11.66
C ALA A 19 5.38 -3.71 -10.95
N GLN A 20 4.18 -4.14 -11.28
CA GLN A 20 2.96 -3.67 -10.65
C GLN A 20 2.93 -4.05 -9.16
N GLY A 21 3.29 -5.29 -8.82
CA GLY A 21 3.39 -5.74 -7.43
C GLY A 21 4.38 -4.93 -6.59
N LEU A 22 5.51 -4.51 -7.15
CA LEU A 22 6.48 -3.63 -6.48
C LEU A 22 5.92 -2.23 -6.24
N ILE A 23 5.23 -1.63 -7.23
CA ILE A 23 4.58 -0.32 -7.06
C ILE A 23 3.56 -0.37 -5.93
N TRP A 24 2.67 -1.36 -5.95
CA TRP A 24 1.70 -1.57 -4.89
C TRP A 24 2.35 -1.96 -3.56
N GLY A 25 3.55 -2.53 -3.59
CA GLY A 25 4.37 -2.81 -2.41
C GLY A 25 4.73 -1.55 -1.63
N ILE A 26 4.99 -0.43 -2.30
CA ILE A 26 5.23 0.88 -1.64
C ILE A 26 3.95 1.34 -0.91
N MET A 27 2.78 1.21 -1.55
CA MET A 27 1.50 1.49 -0.91
C MET A 27 1.25 0.57 0.29
N ALA A 28 1.53 -0.73 0.14
CA ALA A 28 1.37 -1.70 1.21
C ALA A 28 2.29 -1.40 2.41
N ILE A 29 3.49 -0.86 2.20
CA ILE A 29 4.34 -0.34 3.27
C ILE A 29 3.64 0.80 4.02
N GLY A 30 3.00 1.75 3.31
CA GLY A 30 2.18 2.79 3.95
C GLY A 30 1.07 2.18 4.82
N VAL A 31 0.30 1.23 4.28
CA VAL A 31 -0.75 0.52 5.02
C VAL A 31 -0.17 -0.26 6.22
N TYR A 32 1.02 -0.84 6.11
CA TYR A 32 1.70 -1.49 7.21
C TYR A 32 1.98 -0.53 8.38
N LEU A 33 2.34 0.72 8.09
CA LEU A 33 2.58 1.74 9.12
C LEU A 33 1.31 2.06 9.92
N THR A 34 0.17 2.21 9.26
CA THR A 34 -1.10 2.50 9.96
C THR A 34 -1.66 1.27 10.64
N TYR A 35 -1.74 0.15 9.94
CA TYR A 35 -2.38 -1.05 10.44
C TYR A 35 -1.58 -1.79 11.51
N ARG A 36 -0.23 -1.93 11.30
CA ARG A 36 0.60 -2.78 12.17
C ARG A 36 1.40 -2.01 13.21
N ILE A 37 1.83 -0.79 12.88
CA ILE A 37 2.67 0.01 13.78
C ILE A 37 1.82 0.93 14.63
N LEU A 38 0.86 1.63 14.03
CA LEU A 38 0.02 2.60 14.71
C LEU A 38 -1.25 2.01 15.31
N ASP A 39 -1.67 0.82 14.84
CA ASP A 39 -2.92 0.14 15.19
C ASP A 39 -4.17 1.01 14.92
N VAL A 40 -4.16 1.73 13.79
CA VAL A 40 -5.24 2.61 13.35
C VAL A 40 -5.74 2.14 11.99
N ALA A 41 -7.05 1.91 11.87
CA ALA A 41 -7.69 1.60 10.60
C ALA A 41 -7.86 2.90 9.78
N ASP A 42 -7.05 3.06 8.73
CA ASP A 42 -7.03 4.24 7.88
C ASP A 42 -7.63 3.94 6.50
N LEU A 43 -8.85 4.41 6.27
CA LEU A 43 -9.54 4.30 4.98
C LEU A 43 -9.21 5.46 4.02
N THR A 44 -8.38 6.43 4.43
CA THR A 44 -7.92 7.53 3.57
C THR A 44 -7.06 7.02 2.41
N VAL A 45 -6.44 5.86 2.58
CA VAL A 45 -5.56 5.19 1.61
C VAL A 45 -6.16 5.20 0.20
N ASP A 46 -7.43 4.83 0.06
CA ASP A 46 -8.12 4.79 -1.23
C ASP A 46 -8.17 6.18 -1.91
N GLY A 47 -8.39 7.24 -1.13
CA GLY A 47 -8.38 8.63 -1.61
C GLY A 47 -6.99 9.14 -1.93
N SER A 48 -6.05 8.94 -1.01
CA SER A 48 -4.66 9.41 -1.11
C SER A 48 -3.92 8.80 -2.29
N PHE A 49 -4.19 7.53 -2.61
CA PHE A 49 -3.65 6.86 -3.78
C PHE A 49 -4.07 7.56 -5.08
N GLY A 50 -5.37 7.87 -5.21
CA GLY A 50 -5.90 8.63 -6.35
C GLY A 50 -5.34 10.05 -6.41
N THR A 51 -5.17 10.72 -5.24
CA THR A 51 -4.59 12.06 -5.15
C THR A 51 -3.14 12.08 -5.66
N GLY A 52 -2.34 11.09 -5.29
CA GLY A 52 -0.97 10.95 -5.78
C GLY A 52 -0.91 10.84 -7.30
N GLY A 53 -1.77 10.01 -7.90
CA GLY A 53 -1.89 9.87 -9.35
C GLY A 53 -2.35 11.16 -10.03
N ALA A 54 -3.41 11.78 -9.52
CA ALA A 54 -3.98 13.02 -10.06
C ALA A 54 -2.96 14.17 -10.07
N VAL A 55 -2.30 14.41 -8.94
CA VAL A 55 -1.30 15.47 -8.79
C VAL A 55 -0.09 15.23 -9.70
N CYS A 56 0.44 14.00 -9.71
CA CYS A 56 1.58 13.65 -10.55
C CYS A 56 1.29 13.87 -12.03
N VAL A 57 0.15 13.38 -12.52
CA VAL A 57 -0.25 13.52 -13.92
C VAL A 57 -0.40 14.98 -14.32
N MET A 58 -1.03 15.81 -13.48
CA MET A 58 -1.21 17.23 -13.77
C MET A 58 0.10 18.01 -13.74
N CYS A 59 1.01 17.70 -12.82
CA CYS A 59 2.36 18.29 -12.80
C CYS A 59 3.13 17.95 -14.08
N LEU A 60 3.09 16.70 -14.55
CA LEU A 60 3.74 16.29 -15.79
C LEU A 60 3.13 16.96 -17.01
N LEU A 61 1.80 17.08 -17.09
CA LEU A 61 1.12 17.79 -18.18
C LEU A 61 1.44 19.28 -18.21
N SER A 62 1.76 19.87 -17.05
CA SER A 62 2.25 21.25 -16.94
C SER A 62 3.71 21.42 -17.33
N GLY A 63 4.40 20.34 -17.76
CA GLY A 63 5.80 20.38 -18.17
C GLY A 63 6.81 20.36 -17.02
N MET A 64 6.40 20.00 -15.82
CA MET A 64 7.31 19.88 -14.66
C MET A 64 8.18 18.62 -14.77
N ASN A 65 9.36 18.68 -14.15
CA ASN A 65 10.25 17.53 -14.04
C ASN A 65 9.58 16.39 -13.25
N VAL A 66 9.82 15.16 -13.69
CA VAL A 66 9.29 13.94 -13.10
C VAL A 66 9.57 13.81 -11.59
N TRP A 67 10.77 14.17 -11.16
CA TRP A 67 11.17 14.12 -9.75
C TRP A 67 10.40 15.15 -8.91
N ALA A 68 10.19 16.35 -9.46
CA ALA A 68 9.38 17.38 -8.82
C ALA A 68 7.92 16.93 -8.72
N ALA A 69 7.36 16.32 -9.76
CA ALA A 69 6.00 15.80 -9.78
C ALA A 69 5.80 14.71 -8.71
N LEU A 70 6.76 13.79 -8.56
CA LEU A 70 6.73 12.75 -7.51
C LEU A 70 6.82 13.35 -6.11
N PHE A 71 7.69 14.36 -5.91
CA PHE A 71 7.83 15.03 -4.62
C PHE A 71 6.56 15.79 -4.24
N ILE A 72 5.93 16.50 -5.18
CA ILE A 72 4.65 17.20 -4.94
C ILE A 72 3.52 16.21 -4.65
N ALA A 73 3.49 15.06 -5.35
CA ALA A 73 2.52 14.00 -5.07
C ALA A 73 2.70 13.43 -3.65
N LEU A 74 3.93 13.22 -3.20
CA LEU A 74 4.24 12.80 -1.84
C LEU A 74 3.76 13.84 -0.82
N LEU A 75 4.03 15.13 -1.04
CA LEU A 75 3.56 16.21 -0.17
C LEU A 75 2.02 16.30 -0.13
N ALA A 76 1.37 16.10 -1.28
CA ALA A 76 -0.09 16.01 -1.32
C ALA A 76 -0.61 14.86 -0.45
N GLY A 77 0.02 13.69 -0.52
CA GLY A 77 -0.32 12.55 0.34
C GLY A 77 -0.07 12.81 1.81
N LEU A 78 1.05 13.46 2.18
CA LEU A 78 1.30 13.90 3.56
C LEU A 78 0.17 14.81 4.07
N ALA A 79 -0.29 15.75 3.24
CA ALA A 79 -1.38 16.65 3.57
C ALA A 79 -2.71 15.90 3.77
N THR A 80 -3.02 14.90 2.94
CA THR A 80 -4.24 14.09 3.12
C THR A 80 -4.24 13.32 4.43
N GLY A 81 -3.13 12.67 4.78
CA GLY A 81 -2.97 11.96 6.04
C GLY A 81 -2.98 12.90 7.26
N LEU A 82 -2.41 14.10 7.12
CA LEU A 82 -2.48 15.14 8.14
C LEU A 82 -3.93 15.56 8.41
N VAL A 83 -4.72 15.79 7.38
CA VAL A 83 -6.15 16.13 7.52
C VAL A 83 -6.90 15.02 8.27
N THR A 84 -6.74 13.77 7.86
CA THR A 84 -7.36 12.62 8.55
C THR A 84 -6.91 12.53 10.02
N GLY A 85 -5.62 12.71 10.26
CA GLY A 85 -5.07 12.72 11.62
C GLY A 85 -5.65 13.81 12.49
N LEU A 86 -5.82 15.03 11.96
CA LEU A 86 -6.46 16.14 12.68
C LEU A 86 -7.95 15.88 12.95
N LEU A 87 -8.70 15.36 11.98
CA LEU A 87 -10.10 14.96 12.18
C LEU A 87 -10.22 13.93 13.31
N HIS A 88 -9.30 12.95 13.34
CA HIS A 88 -9.32 11.92 14.36
C HIS A 88 -8.89 12.43 15.74
N THR A 89 -7.76 13.15 15.83
CA THR A 89 -7.16 13.51 17.13
C THR A 89 -7.71 14.78 17.72
N PHE A 90 -7.97 15.81 16.89
CA PHE A 90 -8.44 17.12 17.36
C PHE A 90 -9.96 17.20 17.44
N MET A 91 -10.67 16.65 16.43
CA MET A 91 -12.15 16.65 16.43
C MET A 91 -12.75 15.43 17.12
N GLY A 92 -11.94 14.45 17.53
CA GLY A 92 -12.42 13.23 18.22
C GLY A 92 -13.22 12.28 17.33
N ILE A 93 -13.16 12.41 16.02
CA ILE A 93 -13.89 11.54 15.08
C ILE A 93 -13.23 10.15 15.08
N PRO A 94 -14.00 9.05 15.14
CA PRO A 94 -13.42 7.71 15.00
C PRO A 94 -12.57 7.57 13.74
N ALA A 95 -11.41 6.92 13.82
CA ALA A 95 -10.41 6.87 12.76
C ALA A 95 -10.99 6.38 11.42
N ILE A 96 -11.80 5.32 11.45
CA ILE A 96 -12.48 4.78 10.26
C ILE A 96 -13.35 5.86 9.60
N LEU A 97 -14.15 6.58 10.40
CA LEU A 97 -15.04 7.62 9.88
C LEU A 97 -14.26 8.82 9.35
N ALA A 98 -13.21 9.26 10.04
CA ALA A 98 -12.30 10.31 9.58
C ALA A 98 -11.70 9.96 8.22
N GLY A 99 -11.24 8.70 8.04
CA GLY A 99 -10.72 8.22 6.76
C GLY A 99 -11.75 8.25 5.64
N ILE A 100 -12.99 7.80 5.91
CA ILE A 100 -14.10 7.85 4.92
C ILE A 100 -14.42 9.28 4.52
N LEU A 101 -14.50 10.21 5.48
CA LEU A 101 -14.77 11.63 5.19
C LEU A 101 -13.69 12.25 4.32
N THR A 102 -12.42 12.00 4.65
CA THR A 102 -11.29 12.48 3.84
C THR A 102 -11.30 11.87 2.45
N GLN A 103 -11.55 10.56 2.32
CA GLN A 103 -11.64 9.87 1.02
C GLN A 103 -12.74 10.48 0.13
N LEU A 104 -13.92 10.77 0.68
CA LEU A 104 -15.02 11.41 -0.06
C LEU A 104 -14.66 12.83 -0.51
N ALA A 105 -14.00 13.61 0.36
CA ALA A 105 -13.52 14.95 0.01
C ALA A 105 -12.46 14.87 -1.11
N LEU A 106 -11.52 13.93 -1.00
CA LEU A 106 -10.46 13.74 -1.98
C LEU A 106 -10.99 13.35 -3.37
N TYR A 107 -12.08 12.59 -3.44
CA TYR A 107 -12.72 12.30 -4.73
C TYR A 107 -13.07 13.58 -5.51
N SER A 108 -13.71 14.54 -4.84
CA SER A 108 -14.09 15.82 -5.43
C SER A 108 -12.88 16.71 -5.73
N ILE A 109 -11.88 16.71 -4.86
CA ILE A 109 -10.63 17.46 -5.04
C ILE A 109 -9.86 16.92 -6.25
N ASN A 110 -9.71 15.60 -6.36
CA ASN A 110 -9.03 14.95 -7.47
C ASN A 110 -9.72 15.22 -8.80
N LEU A 111 -11.06 15.18 -8.82
CA LEU A 111 -11.84 15.54 -10.01
C LEU A 111 -11.60 16.99 -10.43
N LYS A 112 -11.53 17.92 -9.45
CA LYS A 112 -11.24 19.34 -9.73
C LYS A 112 -9.81 19.55 -10.21
N ILE A 113 -8.82 18.84 -9.66
CA ILE A 113 -7.41 18.90 -10.08
C ILE A 113 -7.27 18.41 -11.52
N MET A 114 -7.85 17.28 -11.88
CA MET A 114 -7.73 16.68 -13.22
C MET A 114 -8.68 17.32 -14.25
N GLY A 115 -9.74 18.02 -13.83
CA GLY A 115 -10.78 18.58 -14.69
C GLY A 115 -11.69 17.56 -15.37
N LYS A 116 -11.38 16.27 -15.29
CA LYS A 116 -12.15 15.12 -15.82
C LYS A 116 -11.87 13.85 -15.02
N ALA A 117 -12.73 12.85 -15.16
CA ALA A 117 -12.63 11.62 -14.37
C ALA A 117 -11.37 10.79 -14.68
N ASN A 118 -10.91 10.82 -15.91
CA ASN A 118 -9.70 10.11 -16.36
C ASN A 118 -8.81 11.06 -17.16
N GLN A 119 -7.52 11.13 -16.79
CA GLN A 119 -6.53 11.95 -17.46
C GLN A 119 -5.39 11.08 -17.95
N SER A 120 -5.22 11.00 -19.27
CA SER A 120 -4.12 10.27 -19.90
C SER A 120 -2.88 11.15 -20.09
N ILE A 121 -1.71 10.53 -20.05
CA ILE A 121 -0.41 11.12 -20.38
C ILE A 121 0.10 10.47 -21.66
N ASN A 122 0.59 11.28 -22.59
CA ASN A 122 1.28 10.74 -23.75
C ASN A 122 2.71 10.39 -23.36
N VAL A 123 3.01 9.08 -23.32
CA VAL A 123 4.31 8.52 -22.92
C VAL A 123 5.46 8.98 -23.83
N ASP A 124 5.17 9.31 -25.10
CA ASP A 124 6.19 9.73 -26.08
C ASP A 124 6.52 11.22 -25.98
N LYS A 125 5.69 12.01 -25.32
CA LYS A 125 5.84 13.46 -25.21
C LYS A 125 6.47 13.92 -23.89
N TYR A 126 6.30 13.16 -22.83
CA TYR A 126 6.74 13.52 -21.48
C TYR A 126 7.77 12.51 -20.97
N ASP A 127 8.81 13.02 -20.31
CA ASP A 127 9.79 12.17 -19.64
C ASP A 127 9.12 11.49 -18.43
N LEU A 128 8.95 10.19 -18.52
CA LEU A 128 8.42 9.35 -17.44
C LEU A 128 9.55 8.57 -16.79
N LEU A 129 9.45 8.37 -15.47
CA LEU A 129 10.41 7.54 -14.75
C LEU A 129 10.19 6.05 -15.06
N ILE A 130 8.93 5.63 -15.17
CA ILE A 130 8.53 4.25 -15.41
C ILE A 130 7.38 4.19 -16.41
N SER A 131 7.40 3.19 -17.30
CA SER A 131 6.33 2.92 -18.26
C SER A 131 6.15 1.43 -18.49
N LEU A 132 4.91 1.00 -18.70
CA LEU A 132 4.56 -0.38 -19.06
C LEU A 132 5.29 -0.86 -20.32
N ARG A 133 5.59 0.05 -21.26
CA ARG A 133 6.26 -0.27 -22.54
C ARG A 133 7.68 -0.80 -22.33
N TRP A 134 8.40 -0.34 -21.32
CA TRP A 134 9.81 -0.68 -21.07
C TRP A 134 10.02 -1.95 -20.25
N VAL A 135 8.96 -2.61 -19.80
CA VAL A 135 9.03 -3.80 -18.94
C VAL A 135 9.75 -4.98 -19.60
N LYS A 136 9.71 -5.06 -20.93
CA LYS A 136 10.35 -6.14 -21.70
C LYS A 136 11.77 -5.84 -22.13
N GLU A 137 12.24 -4.62 -21.96
CA GLU A 137 13.58 -4.19 -22.33
C GLU A 137 14.54 -4.44 -21.16
N LEU A 138 15.65 -5.14 -21.43
CA LEU A 138 16.75 -5.35 -20.47
C LEU A 138 17.66 -4.11 -20.44
N ALA A 139 17.09 -2.94 -20.15
CA ALA A 139 17.82 -1.67 -20.07
C ALA A 139 17.72 -1.09 -18.64
N LEU A 140 18.57 -0.13 -18.32
CA LEU A 140 18.54 0.60 -17.04
C LEU A 140 17.19 1.31 -16.79
N HIS A 141 16.41 1.54 -17.83
CA HIS A 141 15.06 2.12 -17.78
C HIS A 141 13.95 1.07 -17.51
N ASN A 142 14.33 -0.17 -17.19
CA ASN A 142 13.33 -1.18 -16.85
C ASN A 142 12.56 -0.76 -15.58
N PRO A 143 11.22 -0.67 -15.62
CA PRO A 143 10.41 -0.28 -14.46
C PRO A 143 10.68 -1.08 -13.21
N ILE A 144 11.01 -2.36 -13.34
CA ILE A 144 11.31 -3.23 -12.20
C ILE A 144 12.53 -2.72 -11.43
N ILE A 145 13.62 -2.40 -12.14
CA ILE A 145 14.88 -1.92 -11.54
C ILE A 145 14.64 -0.59 -10.82
N ILE A 146 13.96 0.33 -11.50
CA ILE A 146 13.67 1.67 -10.94
C ILE A 146 12.78 1.55 -9.70
N VAL A 147 11.73 0.75 -9.74
CA VAL A 147 10.82 0.59 -8.59
C VAL A 147 11.50 -0.14 -7.44
N ILE A 148 12.37 -1.12 -7.69
CA ILE A 148 13.20 -1.74 -6.65
C ILE A 148 14.09 -0.68 -5.97
N LEU A 149 14.73 0.17 -6.75
CA LEU A 149 15.58 1.25 -6.22
C LEU A 149 14.77 2.24 -5.38
N VAL A 150 13.61 2.69 -5.89
CA VAL A 150 12.70 3.55 -5.13
C VAL A 150 12.23 2.87 -3.84
N SER A 151 11.83 1.59 -3.90
CA SER A 151 11.42 0.83 -2.72
C SER A 151 12.57 0.69 -1.71
N ALA A 152 13.79 0.46 -2.18
CA ALA A 152 14.97 0.38 -1.31
C ALA A 152 15.25 1.72 -0.61
N VAL A 153 15.13 2.83 -1.35
CA VAL A 153 15.26 4.19 -0.76
C VAL A 153 14.15 4.44 0.28
N VAL A 154 12.91 4.13 -0.04
CA VAL A 154 11.77 4.28 0.88
C VAL A 154 12.01 3.46 2.16
N ILE A 155 12.40 2.19 2.03
CA ILE A 155 12.69 1.31 3.17
C ILE A 155 13.86 1.86 3.99
N GLY A 156 14.92 2.34 3.34
CA GLY A 156 16.09 2.95 4.00
C GLY A 156 15.72 4.19 4.80
N VAL A 157 14.95 5.10 4.19
CA VAL A 157 14.44 6.32 4.87
C VAL A 157 13.54 5.98 6.05
N LEU A 158 12.63 5.02 5.89
CA LEU A 158 11.77 4.58 6.98
C LEU A 158 12.55 3.89 8.09
N TYR A 159 13.54 3.06 7.75
CA TYR A 159 14.39 2.42 8.75
C TYR A 159 15.13 3.43 9.59
N TRP A 160 15.71 4.48 8.96
CA TRP A 160 16.34 5.60 9.66
C TRP A 160 15.32 6.37 10.49
N PHE A 161 14.18 6.76 9.92
CA PHE A 161 13.12 7.52 10.60
C PHE A 161 12.59 6.80 11.84
N PHE A 162 12.28 5.51 11.73
CA PHE A 162 11.78 4.71 12.86
C PHE A 162 12.86 4.35 13.89
N GLY A 163 14.12 4.66 13.64
CA GLY A 163 15.22 4.66 14.59
C GLY A 163 15.36 5.96 15.39
N THR A 164 14.69 7.05 14.96
CA THR A 164 14.69 8.34 15.68
C THR A 164 13.71 8.32 16.87
N GLU A 165 13.79 9.32 17.74
CA GLU A 165 12.89 9.49 18.88
C GLU A 165 11.41 9.57 18.43
N LEU A 166 11.14 10.31 17.34
CA LEU A 166 9.80 10.42 16.78
C LEU A 166 9.28 9.07 16.31
N GLY A 167 10.09 8.31 15.58
CA GLY A 167 9.69 6.98 15.11
C GLY A 167 9.48 5.97 16.24
N CYS A 168 10.33 6.02 17.27
CA CYS A 168 10.15 5.23 18.49
C CYS A 168 8.86 5.64 19.22
N GLY A 169 8.55 6.94 19.27
CA GLY A 169 7.30 7.49 19.84
C GLY A 169 6.05 6.97 19.12
N ILE A 170 6.08 6.92 17.77
CA ILE A 170 4.98 6.35 16.97
C ILE A 170 4.78 4.88 17.29
N ARG A 171 5.86 4.09 17.34
CA ARG A 171 5.80 2.64 17.66
C ARG A 171 5.30 2.40 19.09
N ALA A 172 5.73 3.20 20.05
CA ALA A 172 5.26 3.12 21.43
C ALA A 172 3.76 3.48 21.52
N THR A 173 3.33 4.53 20.80
CA THR A 173 1.93 4.97 20.75
C THR A 173 1.00 3.88 20.23
N GLY A 174 1.38 3.19 19.14
CA GLY A 174 0.57 2.11 18.59
C GLY A 174 0.57 0.85 19.47
N SER A 175 1.68 0.57 20.17
CA SER A 175 1.75 -0.60 21.07
C SER A 175 0.90 -0.44 22.33
N ASN A 176 0.99 0.72 23.00
CA ASN A 176 0.19 1.03 24.19
C ASN A 176 0.05 2.54 24.37
N PRO A 177 -1.05 3.15 23.91
CA PRO A 177 -1.27 4.58 23.99
C PRO A 177 -1.34 5.10 25.45
N ALA A 178 -1.87 4.31 26.38
CA ALA A 178 -2.00 4.71 27.78
C ALA A 178 -0.61 4.79 28.45
N MET A 179 0.25 3.80 28.24
CA MET A 179 1.61 3.79 28.74
C MET A 179 2.44 4.92 28.12
N SER A 180 2.29 5.16 26.82
CA SER A 180 3.01 6.22 26.11
C SER A 180 2.69 7.61 26.69
N ARG A 181 1.41 7.88 26.98
CA ARG A 181 0.96 9.10 27.65
C ARG A 181 1.53 9.24 29.06
N ALA A 182 1.59 8.15 29.82
CA ALA A 182 2.19 8.15 31.16
C ALA A 182 3.69 8.48 31.14
N GLN A 183 4.38 8.17 30.04
CA GLN A 183 5.78 8.52 29.79
C GLN A 183 5.96 9.94 29.21
N GLY A 184 4.89 10.75 29.11
CA GLY A 184 4.95 12.11 28.58
C GLY A 184 4.97 12.20 27.04
N ILE A 185 4.76 11.10 26.32
CA ILE A 185 4.73 11.09 24.87
C ILE A 185 3.38 11.65 24.37
N ASN A 186 3.43 12.62 23.45
CA ASN A 186 2.24 13.16 22.82
C ASN A 186 1.69 12.17 21.78
N THR A 187 0.75 11.33 22.22
CA THR A 187 0.16 10.29 21.37
C THR A 187 -0.64 10.88 20.20
N SER A 188 -1.33 12.00 20.37
CA SER A 188 -2.09 12.67 19.32
C SER A 188 -1.18 13.14 18.18
N PHE A 189 -0.07 13.77 18.50
CA PHE A 189 0.93 14.18 17.49
C PHE A 189 1.50 12.98 16.73
N ASN A 190 1.83 11.90 17.45
CA ASN A 190 2.38 10.69 16.84
C ASN A 190 1.38 9.98 15.88
N VAL A 191 0.09 9.98 16.23
CA VAL A 191 -0.96 9.46 15.35
C VAL A 191 -1.08 10.29 14.08
N VAL A 192 -1.12 11.64 14.21
CA VAL A 192 -1.18 12.55 13.05
C VAL A 192 0.04 12.36 12.15
N LEU A 193 1.24 12.32 12.73
CA LEU A 193 2.48 12.14 11.98
C LEU A 193 2.54 10.77 11.28
N GLY A 194 2.14 9.71 11.96
CA GLY A 194 2.10 8.36 11.39
C GLY A 194 1.11 8.24 10.22
N LEU A 195 -0.09 8.81 10.35
CA LEU A 195 -1.08 8.89 9.27
C LEU A 195 -0.57 9.73 8.09
N ALA A 196 0.10 10.86 8.37
CA ALA A 196 0.69 11.69 7.32
C ALA A 196 1.75 10.92 6.54
N VAL A 197 2.74 10.32 7.20
CA VAL A 197 3.81 9.55 6.55
C VAL A 197 3.25 8.39 5.74
N SER A 198 2.29 7.64 6.28
CA SER A 198 1.62 6.54 5.59
C SER A 198 0.98 7.00 4.29
N ASN A 199 0.12 8.02 4.37
CA ASN A 199 -0.60 8.53 3.19
C ASN A 199 0.33 9.21 2.18
N GLY A 200 1.47 9.76 2.61
CA GLY A 200 2.54 10.20 1.72
C GLY A 200 3.09 9.07 0.84
N LEU A 201 3.39 7.92 1.45
CA LEU A 201 3.86 6.73 0.71
C LEU A 201 2.78 6.16 -0.21
N VAL A 202 1.53 6.16 0.24
CA VAL A 202 0.39 5.74 -0.57
C VAL A 202 0.25 6.62 -1.81
N ALA A 203 0.33 7.93 -1.67
CA ALA A 203 0.27 8.87 -2.78
C ALA A 203 1.48 8.73 -3.73
N LEU A 204 2.68 8.50 -3.20
CA LEU A 204 3.87 8.21 -3.99
C LEU A 204 3.67 6.96 -4.85
N SER A 205 3.09 5.90 -4.30
CA SER A 205 2.74 4.69 -5.05
C SER A 205 1.69 4.97 -6.14
N GLY A 206 0.66 5.77 -5.84
CA GLY A 206 -0.34 6.20 -6.82
C GLY A 206 0.27 7.01 -7.96
N ALA A 207 1.23 7.90 -7.66
CA ALA A 207 1.98 8.67 -8.64
C ALA A 207 2.83 7.77 -9.56
N LEU A 208 3.50 6.76 -9.00
CA LEU A 208 4.25 5.78 -9.78
C LEU A 208 3.32 4.93 -10.65
N LEU A 209 2.18 4.48 -10.10
CA LEU A 209 1.23 3.69 -10.87
C LEU A 209 0.65 4.47 -12.05
N SER A 210 0.32 5.74 -11.87
CA SER A 210 -0.21 6.58 -12.94
C SER A 210 0.79 6.77 -14.08
N GLN A 211 2.09 6.91 -13.78
CA GLN A 211 3.15 6.92 -14.79
C GLN A 211 3.28 5.57 -15.50
N TYR A 212 3.26 4.47 -14.73
CA TYR A 212 3.37 3.11 -15.24
C TYR A 212 2.25 2.78 -16.23
N GLN A 213 1.01 3.15 -15.89
CA GLN A 213 -0.17 2.91 -16.73
C GLN A 213 -0.35 3.96 -17.84
N GLY A 214 0.25 5.15 -17.71
CA GLY A 214 0.09 6.26 -18.64
C GLY A 214 -1.22 7.03 -18.47
N PHE A 215 -1.92 6.87 -17.34
CA PHE A 215 -3.13 7.63 -17.01
C PHE A 215 -3.37 7.67 -15.50
N ALA A 216 -4.13 8.67 -15.05
CA ALA A 216 -4.74 8.69 -13.71
C ALA A 216 -6.26 8.70 -13.84
N ASP A 217 -6.92 7.97 -12.95
CA ASP A 217 -8.37 7.93 -12.80
C ASP A 217 -8.75 8.31 -11.37
N VAL A 218 -9.84 9.08 -11.20
CA VAL A 218 -10.30 9.52 -9.86
C VAL A 218 -10.61 8.33 -8.95
N SER A 219 -11.00 7.21 -9.53
CA SER A 219 -11.39 5.99 -8.80
C SER A 219 -10.30 4.92 -8.74
N MET A 220 -9.06 5.23 -9.17
CA MET A 220 -7.96 4.24 -9.25
C MET A 220 -7.56 3.65 -7.90
N GLY A 221 -7.79 4.38 -6.81
CA GLY A 221 -7.50 3.92 -5.45
C GLY A 221 -8.61 3.11 -4.79
N ARG A 222 -9.79 2.95 -5.41
CA ARG A 222 -10.91 2.22 -4.79
C ARG A 222 -10.57 0.75 -4.56
N GLY A 223 -10.52 0.36 -3.28
CA GLY A 223 -10.15 -0.99 -2.84
C GLY A 223 -8.64 -1.18 -2.66
N ALA A 224 -7.85 -0.11 -2.76
CA ALA A 224 -6.41 -0.16 -2.54
C ALA A 224 -6.06 -0.66 -1.14
N ILE A 225 -6.81 -0.24 -0.12
CA ILE A 225 -6.61 -0.70 1.26
C ILE A 225 -6.71 -2.22 1.39
N VAL A 226 -7.65 -2.87 0.66
CA VAL A 226 -7.82 -4.32 0.70
C VAL A 226 -6.58 -5.03 0.14
N ILE A 227 -6.05 -4.51 -0.96
CA ILE A 227 -4.82 -5.04 -1.59
C ILE A 227 -3.63 -4.82 -0.65
N GLY A 228 -3.53 -3.65 -0.03
CA GLY A 228 -2.48 -3.32 0.94
C GLY A 228 -2.48 -4.26 2.16
N LEU A 229 -3.65 -4.47 2.77
CA LEU A 229 -3.80 -5.39 3.89
C LEU A 229 -3.47 -6.84 3.47
N ALA A 230 -3.90 -7.27 2.28
CA ALA A 230 -3.54 -8.58 1.76
C ALA A 230 -2.03 -8.75 1.64
N ALA A 231 -1.35 -7.77 1.05
CA ALA A 231 0.10 -7.77 0.89
C ALA A 231 0.83 -7.85 2.25
N VAL A 232 0.38 -7.07 3.23
CA VAL A 232 0.91 -7.09 4.60
C VAL A 232 0.77 -8.50 5.21
N ILE A 233 -0.44 -9.07 5.15
CA ILE A 233 -0.70 -10.37 5.77
C ILE A 233 0.02 -11.51 5.05
N ILE A 234 0.06 -11.50 3.71
CA ILE A 234 0.83 -12.48 2.94
C ILE A 234 2.32 -12.39 3.30
N GLY A 235 2.86 -11.16 3.34
CA GLY A 235 4.24 -10.91 3.71
C GLY A 235 4.56 -11.43 5.12
N GLU A 236 3.74 -11.09 6.11
CA GLU A 236 3.93 -11.58 7.49
C GLU A 236 3.76 -13.11 7.59
N ALA A 237 2.75 -13.69 6.94
CA ALA A 237 2.47 -15.12 7.05
C ALA A 237 3.61 -15.99 6.48
N LEU A 238 4.26 -15.52 5.41
CA LEU A 238 5.32 -16.27 4.74
C LEU A 238 6.71 -16.01 5.33
N PHE A 239 7.00 -14.75 5.69
CA PHE A 239 8.36 -14.32 6.02
C PHE A 239 8.60 -13.96 7.48
N SER A 240 7.58 -13.94 8.36
CA SER A 240 7.72 -13.54 9.77
C SER A 240 8.74 -14.37 10.57
N ARG A 241 8.94 -15.63 10.18
CA ARG A 241 9.92 -16.52 10.83
C ARG A 241 11.37 -16.22 10.44
N ILE A 242 11.58 -15.59 9.29
CA ILE A 242 12.91 -15.34 8.70
C ILE A 242 13.32 -13.89 8.97
N PHE A 243 12.38 -12.95 8.86
CA PHE A 243 12.63 -11.52 8.89
C PHE A 243 12.26 -10.92 10.26
N HIS A 244 13.26 -10.80 11.14
CA HIS A 244 13.07 -10.23 12.48
C HIS A 244 13.33 -8.73 12.54
N ASN A 245 14.17 -8.21 11.66
CA ASN A 245 14.52 -6.79 11.60
C ASN A 245 13.40 -5.94 10.99
N PHE A 246 13.24 -4.69 11.44
CA PHE A 246 12.21 -3.77 10.96
C PHE A 246 12.30 -3.56 9.44
N ALA A 247 13.51 -3.28 8.90
CA ALA A 247 13.69 -3.13 7.46
C ALA A 247 13.28 -4.39 6.69
N LEU A 248 13.64 -5.57 7.19
CA LEU A 248 13.27 -6.85 6.57
C LEU A 248 11.76 -7.12 6.62
N LYS A 249 11.07 -6.64 7.65
CA LYS A 249 9.59 -6.68 7.70
C LYS A 249 8.96 -5.82 6.60
N LEU A 250 9.51 -4.64 6.32
CA LEU A 250 9.05 -3.81 5.20
C LEU A 250 9.32 -4.48 3.85
N VAL A 251 10.48 -5.13 3.69
CA VAL A 251 10.76 -5.96 2.50
C VAL A 251 9.76 -7.10 2.37
N SER A 252 9.38 -7.78 3.48
CA SER A 252 8.39 -8.86 3.44
C SER A 252 7.03 -8.38 2.93
N VAL A 253 6.62 -7.17 3.29
CA VAL A 253 5.38 -6.56 2.80
C VAL A 253 5.44 -6.33 1.29
N SER A 254 6.56 -5.80 0.78
CA SER A 254 6.76 -5.61 -0.66
C SER A 254 6.74 -6.95 -1.41
N LEU A 255 7.38 -7.99 -0.86
CA LEU A 255 7.33 -9.34 -1.42
C LEU A 255 5.91 -9.92 -1.38
N GLY A 256 5.15 -9.65 -0.31
CA GLY A 256 3.74 -10.02 -0.21
C GLY A 256 2.89 -9.42 -1.32
N ALA A 257 3.13 -8.15 -1.67
CA ALA A 257 2.46 -7.48 -2.77
C ALA A 257 2.82 -8.11 -4.14
N ILE A 258 4.08 -8.47 -4.35
CA ILE A 258 4.50 -9.17 -5.58
C ILE A 258 3.78 -10.51 -5.70
N ILE A 259 3.76 -11.30 -4.62
CA ILE A 259 3.08 -12.61 -4.60
C ILE A 259 1.60 -12.43 -4.90
N TYR A 260 0.94 -11.44 -4.30
CA TYR A 260 -0.45 -11.13 -4.57
C TYR A 260 -0.70 -10.85 -6.07
N TYR A 261 0.12 -10.00 -6.70
CA TYR A 261 -0.02 -9.68 -8.11
C TYR A 261 0.30 -10.85 -9.05
N ILE A 262 1.26 -11.71 -8.68
CA ILE A 262 1.53 -12.95 -9.43
C ILE A 262 0.31 -13.87 -9.39
N VAL A 263 -0.34 -14.02 -8.22
CA VAL A 263 -1.56 -14.83 -8.10
C VAL A 263 -2.69 -14.25 -8.95
N ILE A 264 -2.92 -12.93 -8.93
CA ILE A 264 -3.92 -12.28 -9.77
C ILE A 264 -3.60 -12.49 -11.26
N GLN A 265 -2.34 -12.34 -11.67
CA GLN A 265 -1.92 -12.56 -13.06
C GLN A 265 -2.13 -14.00 -13.51
N LEU A 266 -1.86 -14.96 -12.63
CA LEU A 266 -2.10 -16.38 -12.91
C LEU A 266 -3.60 -16.65 -13.14
N VAL A 267 -4.46 -16.09 -12.30
CA VAL A 267 -5.92 -16.24 -12.44
C VAL A 267 -6.41 -15.62 -13.75
N LEU A 268 -5.90 -14.44 -14.14
CA LEU A 268 -6.22 -13.82 -15.44
C LEU A 268 -5.76 -14.67 -16.61
N THR A 269 -4.56 -15.26 -16.52
CA THR A 269 -4.01 -16.12 -17.58
C THR A 269 -4.84 -17.39 -17.77
N LEU A 270 -5.46 -17.91 -16.70
CA LEU A 270 -6.40 -19.04 -16.78
C LEU A 270 -7.69 -18.70 -17.53
N GLY A 271 -7.94 -17.42 -17.84
CA GLY A 271 -9.03 -16.98 -18.70
C GLY A 271 -10.28 -16.52 -17.95
N PHE A 272 -10.15 -16.19 -16.67
CA PHE A 272 -11.21 -15.51 -15.96
C PHE A 272 -11.44 -14.11 -16.54
N ASP A 273 -12.70 -13.70 -16.59
CA ASP A 273 -13.09 -12.40 -17.13
C ASP A 273 -12.49 -11.26 -16.30
N ALA A 274 -11.89 -10.27 -16.97
CA ALA A 274 -11.34 -9.08 -16.34
C ALA A 274 -12.39 -8.28 -15.53
N ASN A 275 -13.67 -8.39 -15.89
CA ASN A 275 -14.77 -7.77 -15.14
C ASN A 275 -14.94 -8.37 -13.73
N LEU A 276 -14.49 -9.62 -13.53
CA LEU A 276 -14.54 -10.33 -12.26
C LEU A 276 -13.27 -10.09 -11.39
N LEU A 277 -12.33 -9.26 -11.83
CA LEU A 277 -11.08 -9.00 -11.12
C LEU A 277 -11.28 -8.57 -9.66
N LYS A 278 -12.27 -7.71 -9.39
CA LYS A 278 -12.57 -7.26 -8.02
C LYS A 278 -13.12 -8.40 -7.16
N LEU A 279 -13.96 -9.25 -7.69
CA LEU A 279 -14.47 -10.44 -7.01
C LEU A 279 -13.35 -11.43 -6.73
N LEU A 280 -12.49 -11.68 -7.72
CA LEU A 280 -11.35 -12.58 -7.59
C LEU A 280 -10.33 -12.07 -6.57
N SER A 281 -10.00 -10.77 -6.62
CA SER A 281 -9.09 -10.16 -5.65
C SER A 281 -9.64 -10.27 -4.23
N ALA A 282 -10.93 -9.98 -4.02
CA ALA A 282 -11.59 -10.14 -2.73
C ALA A 282 -11.57 -11.60 -2.23
N SER A 283 -11.79 -12.57 -3.13
CA SER A 283 -11.74 -14.00 -2.80
C SER A 283 -10.34 -14.45 -2.41
N VAL A 284 -9.32 -14.02 -3.16
CA VAL A 284 -7.90 -14.29 -2.87
C VAL A 284 -7.52 -13.71 -1.50
N VAL A 285 -7.89 -12.47 -1.24
CA VAL A 285 -7.65 -11.82 0.06
C VAL A 285 -8.34 -12.57 1.20
N ALA A 286 -9.61 -12.96 1.03
CA ALA A 286 -10.36 -13.70 2.04
C ALA A 286 -9.68 -15.04 2.38
N VAL A 287 -9.18 -15.76 1.38
CA VAL A 287 -8.44 -17.02 1.60
C VAL A 287 -7.16 -16.76 2.39
N PHE A 288 -6.35 -15.76 1.99
CA PHE A 288 -5.11 -15.43 2.71
C PHE A 288 -5.36 -14.97 4.15
N LEU A 289 -6.42 -14.20 4.40
CA LEU A 289 -6.84 -13.81 5.75
C LEU A 289 -7.31 -14.99 6.60
N ALA A 290 -7.93 -16.00 6.00
CA ALA A 290 -8.41 -17.19 6.69
C ALA A 290 -7.26 -18.16 7.08
N VAL A 291 -6.15 -18.16 6.33
CA VAL A 291 -5.02 -19.08 6.57
C VAL A 291 -4.44 -18.99 7.99
N PRO A 292 -4.11 -17.81 8.56
CA PRO A 292 -3.62 -17.71 9.93
C PRO A 292 -4.59 -18.27 10.96
N TYR A 293 -5.89 -17.98 10.80
CA TYR A 293 -6.94 -18.50 11.68
C TYR A 293 -7.06 -20.01 11.59
N TRP A 294 -7.09 -20.58 10.38
CA TRP A 294 -7.16 -22.03 10.20
C TRP A 294 -5.91 -22.71 10.74
N LYS A 295 -4.73 -22.12 10.54
CA LYS A 295 -3.47 -22.63 11.08
C LYS A 295 -3.48 -22.68 12.61
N SER A 296 -3.98 -21.65 13.28
CA SER A 296 -4.11 -21.61 14.74
C SER A 296 -5.15 -22.60 15.25
N LYS A 297 -6.28 -22.75 14.55
CA LYS A 297 -7.40 -23.61 14.99
C LYS A 297 -7.17 -25.10 14.74
N TYR A 298 -6.62 -25.44 13.55
CA TYR A 298 -6.53 -26.85 13.12
C TYR A 298 -5.13 -27.44 13.27
N PHE A 299 -4.09 -26.62 13.18
CA PHE A 299 -2.69 -27.09 13.21
C PHE A 299 -1.92 -26.68 14.47
N ALA A 300 -2.58 -26.03 15.46
CA ALA A 300 -1.97 -25.78 16.75
C ALA A 300 -1.74 -27.10 17.50
N LYS A 301 -0.52 -27.30 18.02
CA LYS A 301 -0.15 -28.49 18.81
C LYS A 301 -1.11 -28.64 19.99
N PRO A 302 -1.41 -29.88 20.45
CA PRO A 302 -2.39 -30.18 21.52
C PRO A 302 -2.13 -29.43 22.84
N ALA A 303 -0.87 -29.10 23.16
CA ALA A 303 -0.50 -28.36 24.36
C ALA A 303 -1.02 -26.89 24.37
N ALA A 304 -0.99 -26.22 23.22
CA ALA A 304 -1.50 -24.86 23.10
C ALA A 304 -3.05 -24.81 23.18
N LYS A 305 -3.73 -25.86 22.73
CA LYS A 305 -5.20 -26.00 22.85
C LYS A 305 -5.65 -26.22 24.30
N LYS A 306 -4.80 -26.82 25.16
CA LYS A 306 -5.14 -26.97 26.60
C LYS A 306 -5.03 -25.63 27.33
N ALA A 307 -3.96 -24.86 27.10
CA ALA A 307 -3.77 -23.53 27.71
C ALA A 307 -4.92 -22.57 27.34
N GLN A 308 -5.30 -22.49 26.06
CA GLN A 308 -6.42 -21.66 25.62
C GLN A 308 -7.78 -22.09 26.20
N LYS A 309 -7.97 -23.39 26.47
CA LYS A 309 -9.20 -23.87 27.14
C LYS A 309 -9.22 -23.58 28.64
N GLU A 310 -8.06 -23.57 29.30
CA GLU A 310 -7.94 -23.19 30.71
C GLU A 310 -8.15 -21.69 30.91
N ASP A 311 -7.58 -20.84 30.04
CA ASP A 311 -7.80 -19.39 30.09
C ASP A 311 -9.27 -19.02 29.84
N ALA A 312 -9.94 -19.69 28.88
CA ALA A 312 -11.34 -19.47 28.57
C ALA A 312 -12.31 -20.04 29.68
N LYS A 313 -11.80 -20.85 30.59
CA LYS A 313 -12.60 -21.40 31.70
C LYS A 313 -12.44 -20.61 33.00
N ASN A 314 -11.37 -19.77 33.04
CA ASN A 314 -11.04 -18.90 34.17
C ASN A 314 -11.40 -17.42 33.94
N ALA A 315 -11.98 -17.08 32.77
CA ALA A 315 -12.55 -15.79 32.40
C ALA A 315 -14.08 -15.85 32.43
#